data_2370bdfde4745600ec5738d9356710fc
#
_entry.id   2370bdfde4745600ec5738d9356710fc
#
_cell.length_a   1.000
_cell.length_b   1.000
_cell.length_c   1.000
_cell.angle_alpha   90.00
_cell.angle_beta   90.00
_cell.angle_gamma   90.00
#
_symmetry.space_group_name_H-M   'P 1'
#
loop_
_entity.id
_entity.type
_entity.pdbx_description
1 polymer ?
#
loop_
_entity_poly.entity_id
_entity_poly.type
_entity_poly.pdbx_seq_one_letter_code
_entity_poly.pdbx_strand_id
1 'polypeptide(L)'
;MSLHAVVLAGGYGTRLLPFTRRTPKHLLPIGDEPVIAHQLHRLAAAGVESVVLATSYHADAFRPALGDGDAYGVRLRYSREEHPLGTGGALRHACGLLDLASDDDVLVLNGDLITEHDLGAQVAAHRAHRAHRACAVRAGDAPPVLATIHGRAVPDASAYGLLHLDEAGRVTAFEEKPPGAPAGVVNAGTYVVSPALVDLVPVDAVVSLEREVFPEASERGGVFVHRDDAPFHDIGTPAALLAANLAWARERDLDAIDLRAGAVAGTPDAGAISGSLLLGGSRVADDAIVNGCIIGPGALVGAGAVLEDCVIGDDAVVAPGVRARRVTLDVGERLG
;
A
#
# COMPACT_ATOMS: atom_id res chain seq x y z
N MET A 1 23.58 -10.84 -9.08
CA MET A 1 22.13 -10.84 -8.74
C MET A 1 21.94 -9.95 -7.53
N SER A 2 21.75 -8.67 -7.76
CA SER A 2 21.37 -7.71 -6.72
C SER A 2 19.85 -7.70 -6.55
N LEU A 3 19.38 -7.25 -5.40
CA LEU A 3 17.97 -7.06 -5.10
C LEU A 3 17.70 -5.56 -4.93
N HIS A 4 16.88 -5.03 -5.81
CA HIS A 4 16.41 -3.65 -5.79
C HIS A 4 14.93 -3.60 -5.45
N ALA A 5 14.39 -2.43 -5.12
CA ALA A 5 12.96 -2.28 -4.95
C ALA A 5 12.40 -1.02 -5.61
N VAL A 6 11.16 -1.11 -6.05
CA VAL A 6 10.32 0.01 -6.49
C VAL A 6 9.02 -0.01 -5.68
N VAL A 7 8.67 1.10 -5.05
CA VAL A 7 7.38 1.26 -4.38
C VAL A 7 6.52 2.22 -5.19
N LEU A 8 5.36 1.75 -5.65
CA LEU A 8 4.44 2.51 -6.49
C LEU A 8 3.55 3.41 -5.64
N ALA A 9 3.83 4.70 -5.63
CA ALA A 9 3.19 5.70 -4.76
C ALA A 9 2.53 6.86 -5.53
N GLY A 10 2.12 6.64 -6.78
CA GLY A 10 1.59 7.68 -7.68
C GLY A 10 0.08 7.95 -7.60
N GLY A 11 -0.69 7.23 -6.79
CA GLY A 11 -2.15 7.32 -6.78
C GLY A 11 -2.71 8.55 -6.04
N TYR A 12 -3.80 9.14 -6.58
CA TYR A 12 -4.48 10.32 -6.00
C TYR A 12 -5.18 10.07 -4.65
N GLY A 13 -5.52 8.82 -4.32
CA GLY A 13 -6.20 8.48 -3.07
C GLY A 13 -7.61 9.05 -2.91
N THR A 14 -8.35 9.27 -4.01
CA THR A 14 -9.68 9.93 -3.98
C THR A 14 -10.70 9.27 -3.07
N ARG A 15 -10.61 7.96 -2.87
CA ARG A 15 -11.48 7.20 -1.95
C ARG A 15 -11.17 7.44 -0.47
N LEU A 16 -10.00 8.05 -0.16
CA LEU A 16 -9.54 8.41 1.18
C LEU A 16 -9.82 9.87 1.54
N LEU A 17 -10.52 10.61 0.67
CA LEU A 17 -10.97 11.95 1.04
C LEU A 17 -11.75 11.90 2.36
N PRO A 18 -11.58 12.92 3.23
CA PRO A 18 -10.91 14.20 2.99
C PRO A 18 -9.39 14.23 3.22
N PHE A 19 -8.80 13.21 3.82
CA PHE A 19 -7.39 13.22 4.29
C PHE A 19 -6.38 13.41 3.16
N THR A 20 -6.69 12.88 1.97
CA THR A 20 -5.79 12.96 0.81
C THR A 20 -5.85 14.28 0.04
N ARG A 21 -6.59 15.28 0.52
CA ARG A 21 -6.51 16.64 -0.01
C ARG A 21 -5.15 17.29 0.23
N ARG A 22 -4.54 16.99 1.39
CA ARG A 22 -3.28 17.61 1.83
C ARG A 22 -2.14 16.62 1.96
N THR A 23 -2.44 15.35 2.24
CA THR A 23 -1.44 14.33 2.55
C THR A 23 -1.56 13.18 1.57
N PRO A 24 -0.48 12.77 0.86
CA PRO A 24 -0.51 11.54 0.06
C PRO A 24 -0.95 10.36 0.91
N LYS A 25 -1.78 9.47 0.35
CA LYS A 25 -2.29 8.29 1.09
C LYS A 25 -1.19 7.44 1.73
N HIS A 26 -0.04 7.38 1.09
CA HIS A 26 1.14 6.62 1.52
C HIS A 26 1.84 7.22 2.75
N LEU A 27 1.58 8.51 3.04
CA LEU A 27 2.07 9.22 4.22
C LEU A 27 1.03 9.31 5.34
N LEU A 28 -0.17 8.73 5.16
CA LEU A 28 -1.13 8.59 6.25
C LEU A 28 -0.58 7.61 7.29
N PRO A 29 -0.80 7.85 8.58
CA PRO A 29 -0.20 7.04 9.63
C PRO A 29 -0.91 5.69 9.82
N ILE A 30 -0.12 4.66 10.10
CA ILE A 30 -0.53 3.44 10.76
C ILE A 30 0.28 3.34 12.06
N GLY A 31 -0.39 3.48 13.18
CA GLY A 31 0.31 3.71 14.44
C GLY A 31 1.08 5.03 14.40
N ASP A 32 2.35 4.98 14.71
CA ASP A 32 3.25 6.13 14.82
C ASP A 32 4.06 6.43 13.54
N GLU A 33 3.90 5.62 12.48
CA GLU A 33 4.66 5.77 11.25
C GLU A 33 3.75 5.86 10.01
N PRO A 34 4.20 6.53 8.93
CA PRO A 34 3.51 6.48 7.65
C PRO A 34 3.39 5.05 7.08
N VAL A 35 2.30 4.78 6.33
CA VAL A 35 2.13 3.51 5.61
C VAL A 35 3.41 3.07 4.88
N ILE A 36 4.07 3.99 4.19
CA ILE A 36 5.27 3.69 3.41
C ILE A 36 6.47 3.31 4.28
N ALA A 37 6.58 3.85 5.50
CA ALA A 37 7.68 3.52 6.42
C ALA A 37 7.66 2.04 6.79
N HIS A 38 6.48 1.48 7.07
CA HIS A 38 6.31 0.05 7.32
C HIS A 38 6.83 -0.80 6.15
N GLN A 39 6.61 -0.36 4.90
CA GLN A 39 7.14 -1.05 3.73
C GLN A 39 8.66 -0.93 3.62
N LEU A 40 9.23 0.25 3.89
CA LEU A 40 10.69 0.47 3.87
C LEU A 40 11.40 -0.41 4.89
N HIS A 41 10.90 -0.53 6.12
CA HIS A 41 11.44 -1.45 7.14
C HIS A 41 11.43 -2.91 6.66
N ARG A 42 10.35 -3.35 6.02
CA ARG A 42 10.23 -4.71 5.48
C ARG A 42 11.18 -4.98 4.32
N LEU A 43 11.37 -3.99 3.45
CA LEU A 43 12.34 -4.06 2.35
C LEU A 43 13.76 -4.16 2.87
N ALA A 44 14.13 -3.37 3.90
CA ALA A 44 15.41 -3.48 4.57
C ALA A 44 15.62 -4.87 5.19
N ALA A 45 14.62 -5.39 5.89
CA ALA A 45 14.66 -6.74 6.47
C ALA A 45 14.81 -7.85 5.42
N ALA A 46 14.29 -7.65 4.20
CA ALA A 46 14.47 -8.56 3.07
C ALA A 46 15.83 -8.40 2.36
N GLY A 47 16.71 -7.52 2.86
CA GLY A 47 18.04 -7.31 2.29
C GLY A 47 18.08 -6.35 1.10
N VAL A 48 17.05 -5.54 0.89
CA VAL A 48 17.05 -4.49 -0.13
C VAL A 48 17.86 -3.30 0.37
N GLU A 49 18.89 -2.90 -0.38
CA GLU A 49 19.70 -1.74 -0.05
C GLU A 49 19.24 -0.44 -0.73
N SER A 50 18.63 -0.55 -1.92
CA SER A 50 18.24 0.60 -2.73
C SER A 50 16.77 0.51 -3.14
N VAL A 51 16.01 1.53 -2.80
CA VAL A 51 14.57 1.64 -3.08
C VAL A 51 14.33 2.89 -3.93
N VAL A 52 13.53 2.75 -4.98
CA VAL A 52 12.99 3.89 -5.73
C VAL A 52 11.51 4.03 -5.40
N LEU A 53 11.14 5.20 -4.90
CA LEU A 53 9.75 5.57 -4.68
C LEU A 53 9.22 6.26 -5.95
N ALA A 54 8.32 5.58 -6.65
CA ALA A 54 7.65 6.12 -7.83
C ALA A 54 6.48 7.02 -7.40
N THR A 55 6.62 8.33 -7.56
CA THR A 55 5.68 9.33 -7.07
C THR A 55 5.14 10.18 -8.22
N SER A 56 3.91 10.69 -8.07
CA SER A 56 3.30 11.66 -8.98
C SER A 56 2.59 12.77 -8.20
N TYR A 57 1.39 12.49 -7.70
CA TYR A 57 0.60 13.43 -6.91
C TYR A 57 1.24 13.72 -5.56
N HIS A 58 1.36 15.01 -5.20
CA HIS A 58 2.02 15.46 -3.97
C HIS A 58 3.48 14.94 -3.78
N ALA A 59 4.21 14.70 -4.87
CA ALA A 59 5.58 14.17 -4.84
C ALA A 59 6.51 14.92 -3.86
N ASP A 60 6.32 16.23 -3.73
CA ASP A 60 7.15 17.10 -2.88
C ASP A 60 6.97 16.84 -1.37
N ALA A 61 5.90 16.12 -0.96
CA ALA A 61 5.65 15.78 0.44
C ALA A 61 6.50 14.58 0.93
N PHE A 62 6.97 13.72 0.03
CA PHE A 62 7.66 12.49 0.43
C PHE A 62 9.06 12.72 0.98
N ARG A 63 9.87 13.54 0.29
CA ARG A 63 11.26 13.78 0.72
C ARG A 63 11.36 14.44 2.11
N PRO A 64 10.56 15.45 2.48
CA PRO A 64 10.54 15.98 3.85
C PRO A 64 10.13 14.94 4.91
N ALA A 65 9.25 13.99 4.56
CA ALA A 65 8.74 12.99 5.48
C ALA A 65 9.69 11.78 5.67
N LEU A 66 10.40 11.38 4.61
CA LEU A 66 11.15 10.12 4.57
C LEU A 66 12.66 10.29 4.42
N GLY A 67 13.12 11.51 4.11
CA GLY A 67 14.55 11.82 3.89
C GLY A 67 15.13 11.04 2.72
N ASP A 68 16.33 10.53 2.93
CA ASP A 68 17.08 9.68 1.99
C ASP A 68 17.00 8.18 2.32
N GLY A 69 16.19 7.83 3.34
CA GLY A 69 15.89 6.46 3.73
C GLY A 69 16.77 5.88 4.83
N ASP A 70 17.78 6.60 5.30
CA ASP A 70 18.73 6.11 6.33
C ASP A 70 18.03 5.65 7.61
N ALA A 71 16.97 6.37 8.02
CA ALA A 71 16.15 6.01 9.19
C ALA A 71 15.48 4.64 9.06
N TYR A 72 15.30 4.14 7.84
CA TYR A 72 14.65 2.87 7.53
C TYR A 72 15.64 1.77 7.11
N GLY A 73 16.95 2.09 7.08
CA GLY A 73 17.99 1.13 6.69
C GLY A 73 18.10 0.90 5.18
N VAL A 74 17.61 1.81 4.35
CA VAL A 74 17.66 1.74 2.89
C VAL A 74 18.17 3.05 2.29
N ARG A 75 18.69 3.01 1.07
CA ARG A 75 18.93 4.22 0.25
C ARG A 75 17.68 4.52 -0.58
N LEU A 76 17.00 5.62 -0.29
CA LEU A 76 15.75 6.01 -0.95
C LEU A 76 16.02 7.04 -2.04
N ARG A 77 15.58 6.71 -3.25
CA ARG A 77 15.52 7.63 -4.40
C ARG A 77 14.07 7.92 -4.76
N TYR A 78 13.84 9.06 -5.37
CA TYR A 78 12.49 9.51 -5.76
C TYR A 78 12.43 9.64 -7.27
N SER A 79 11.54 8.87 -7.89
CA SER A 79 11.15 8.99 -9.28
C SER A 79 9.88 9.83 -9.33
N ARG A 80 9.91 10.95 -10.03
CA ARG A 80 8.75 11.84 -10.18
C ARG A 80 8.21 11.74 -11.59
N GLU A 81 6.96 11.35 -11.72
CA GLU A 81 6.22 11.37 -12.97
C GLU A 81 5.66 12.78 -13.20
N GLU A 82 5.86 13.36 -14.39
CA GLU A 82 5.22 14.63 -14.79
C GLU A 82 3.72 14.43 -15.04
N HIS A 83 3.36 13.25 -15.55
CA HIS A 83 1.99 12.81 -15.78
C HIS A 83 1.84 11.36 -15.30
N PRO A 84 0.64 10.95 -14.83
CA PRO A 84 0.42 9.57 -14.42
C PRO A 84 0.71 8.58 -15.56
N LEU A 85 1.69 7.70 -15.36
CA LEU A 85 2.10 6.70 -16.36
C LEU A 85 1.43 5.33 -16.15
N GLY A 86 0.57 5.19 -15.14
CA GLY A 86 0.05 3.89 -14.72
C GLY A 86 1.11 3.07 -13.98
N THR A 87 0.72 1.90 -13.46
CA THR A 87 1.60 1.08 -12.61
C THR A 87 2.82 0.53 -13.38
N GLY A 88 2.64 0.15 -14.64
CA GLY A 88 3.70 -0.33 -15.53
C GLY A 88 4.65 0.78 -15.96
N GLY A 89 4.12 1.92 -16.43
CA GLY A 89 4.94 3.06 -16.83
C GLY A 89 5.72 3.65 -15.64
N ALA A 90 5.11 3.73 -14.46
CA ALA A 90 5.76 4.13 -13.21
C ALA A 90 6.95 3.21 -12.86
N LEU A 91 6.74 1.88 -12.97
CA LEU A 91 7.81 0.89 -12.78
C LEU A 91 8.96 1.11 -13.77
N ARG A 92 8.65 1.23 -15.07
CA ARG A 92 9.66 1.47 -16.12
C ARG A 92 10.46 2.73 -15.85
N HIS A 93 9.79 3.83 -15.53
CA HIS A 93 10.43 5.12 -15.24
C HIS A 93 11.30 5.05 -13.98
N ALA A 94 10.82 4.41 -12.90
CA ALA A 94 11.57 4.22 -11.67
C ALA A 94 12.80 3.33 -11.87
N CYS A 95 12.70 2.26 -12.64
CA CYS A 95 13.81 1.37 -12.97
C CYS A 95 14.91 2.08 -13.76
N GLY A 96 14.61 3.16 -14.48
CA GLY A 96 15.60 4.02 -15.12
C GLY A 96 16.57 4.71 -14.17
N LEU A 97 16.25 4.77 -12.86
CA LEU A 97 17.13 5.26 -11.81
C LEU A 97 18.00 4.16 -11.18
N LEU A 98 17.82 2.91 -11.59
CA LEU A 98 18.56 1.76 -11.09
C LEU A 98 19.55 1.26 -12.17
N ASP A 99 20.75 0.89 -11.76
CA ASP A 99 21.74 0.27 -12.64
C ASP A 99 21.49 -1.25 -12.65
N LEU A 100 20.42 -1.68 -13.38
CA LEU A 100 19.98 -3.06 -13.40
C LEU A 100 20.83 -3.92 -14.34
N ALA A 101 21.44 -4.97 -13.80
CA ALA A 101 21.98 -6.06 -14.61
C ALA A 101 20.85 -7.02 -15.03
N SER A 102 21.05 -7.76 -16.13
CA SER A 102 20.04 -8.68 -16.68
C SER A 102 19.64 -9.82 -15.74
N ASP A 103 20.46 -10.10 -14.72
CA ASP A 103 20.24 -11.14 -13.72
C ASP A 103 19.77 -10.61 -12.36
N ASP A 104 19.59 -9.30 -12.22
CA ASP A 104 19.05 -8.70 -11.01
C ASP A 104 17.55 -8.96 -10.85
N ASP A 105 17.07 -8.80 -9.63
CA ASP A 105 15.66 -8.89 -9.28
C ASP A 105 15.17 -7.53 -8.76
N VAL A 106 13.93 -7.17 -9.07
CA VAL A 106 13.27 -5.97 -8.55
C VAL A 106 12.03 -6.37 -7.77
N LEU A 107 12.03 -6.11 -6.47
CA LEU A 107 10.80 -6.13 -5.65
C LEU A 107 9.95 -4.92 -6.00
N VAL A 108 8.69 -5.14 -6.35
CA VAL A 108 7.73 -4.09 -6.65
C VAL A 108 6.58 -4.19 -5.67
N LEU A 109 6.28 -3.11 -4.96
CA LEU A 109 5.21 -3.04 -3.97
C LEU A 109 4.22 -1.94 -4.36
N ASN A 110 2.92 -2.24 -4.27
CA ASN A 110 1.90 -1.20 -4.25
C ASN A 110 2.02 -0.43 -2.94
N GLY A 111 2.25 0.88 -3.02
CA GLY A 111 2.63 1.72 -1.87
C GLY A 111 1.52 1.96 -0.85
N ASP A 112 0.30 1.51 -1.10
CA ASP A 112 -0.86 1.61 -0.21
C ASP A 112 -1.20 0.29 0.51
N LEU A 113 -0.29 -0.68 0.48
CA LEU A 113 -0.49 -1.97 1.14
C LEU A 113 0.32 -2.08 2.44
N ILE A 114 -0.32 -2.57 3.48
CA ILE A 114 0.35 -3.15 4.65
C ILE A 114 0.18 -4.68 4.54
N THR A 115 1.27 -5.39 4.51
CA THR A 115 1.26 -6.86 4.38
C THR A 115 2.33 -7.49 5.26
N GLU A 116 2.06 -8.69 5.76
CA GLU A 116 2.97 -9.42 6.64
C GLU A 116 3.65 -10.61 5.95
N HIS A 117 3.40 -10.86 4.67
CA HIS A 117 3.98 -11.99 3.96
C HIS A 117 5.52 -11.90 3.89
N ASP A 118 6.19 -13.04 3.77
CA ASP A 118 7.66 -13.12 3.72
C ASP A 118 8.18 -12.71 2.32
N LEU A 119 8.68 -11.45 2.22
CA LEU A 119 9.30 -10.93 1.00
C LEU A 119 10.54 -11.75 0.58
N GLY A 120 11.33 -12.21 1.55
CA GLY A 120 12.51 -13.03 1.30
C GLY A 120 12.15 -14.39 0.68
N ALA A 121 11.09 -15.03 1.19
CA ALA A 121 10.56 -16.28 0.63
C ALA A 121 10.04 -16.08 -0.80
N GLN A 122 9.38 -14.96 -1.09
CA GLN A 122 8.92 -14.63 -2.44
C GLN A 122 10.10 -14.44 -3.41
N VAL A 123 11.16 -13.74 -2.99
CA VAL A 123 12.40 -13.60 -3.79
C VAL A 123 13.06 -14.95 -4.02
N ALA A 124 13.16 -15.79 -2.98
CA ALA A 124 13.72 -17.12 -3.10
C ALA A 124 12.93 -18.00 -4.09
N ALA A 125 11.58 -17.93 -4.06
CA ALA A 125 10.71 -18.63 -4.99
C ALA A 125 10.95 -18.17 -6.45
N HIS A 126 11.05 -16.86 -6.69
CA HIS A 126 11.37 -16.29 -8.00
C HIS A 126 12.70 -16.84 -8.54
N ARG A 127 13.74 -16.80 -7.73
CA ARG A 127 15.07 -17.30 -8.08
C ARG A 127 15.07 -18.80 -8.34
N ALA A 128 14.30 -19.58 -7.57
CA ALA A 128 14.13 -21.02 -7.78
C ALA A 128 13.46 -21.32 -9.13
N HIS A 129 12.40 -20.59 -9.51
CA HIS A 129 11.76 -20.72 -10.82
C HIS A 129 12.73 -20.38 -11.95
N ARG A 130 13.52 -19.31 -11.84
CA ARG A 130 14.56 -18.96 -12.82
C ARG A 130 15.61 -20.05 -12.94
N ALA A 131 16.12 -20.56 -11.83
CA ALA A 131 17.14 -21.62 -11.84
C ALA A 131 16.61 -22.92 -12.47
N HIS A 132 15.39 -23.34 -12.10
CA HIS A 132 14.76 -24.55 -12.64
C HIS A 132 14.56 -24.48 -14.15
N ARG A 133 14.20 -23.32 -14.69
CA ARG A 133 13.94 -23.13 -16.13
C ARG A 133 15.17 -22.75 -16.95
N ALA A 134 16.29 -22.47 -16.31
CA ALA A 134 17.47 -21.89 -16.98
C ALA A 134 17.98 -22.73 -18.17
N CYS A 135 17.93 -24.07 -18.11
CA CYS A 135 18.33 -24.93 -19.21
C CYS A 135 17.34 -24.85 -20.38
N ALA A 136 16.05 -24.96 -20.13
CA ALA A 136 15.01 -24.87 -21.14
C ALA A 136 14.96 -23.49 -21.82
N VAL A 137 15.15 -22.42 -21.06
CA VAL A 137 15.24 -21.04 -21.59
C VAL A 137 16.43 -20.90 -22.53
N ARG A 138 17.61 -21.43 -22.15
CA ARG A 138 18.80 -21.41 -23.01
C ARG A 138 18.64 -22.25 -24.29
N ALA A 139 17.89 -23.35 -24.22
CA ALA A 139 17.57 -24.18 -25.37
C ALA A 139 16.49 -23.57 -26.29
N GLY A 140 15.78 -22.52 -25.82
CA GLY A 140 14.64 -21.95 -26.54
C GLY A 140 13.31 -22.72 -26.32
N ASP A 141 13.32 -23.73 -25.44
CA ASP A 141 12.17 -24.60 -25.18
C ASP A 141 11.18 -24.03 -24.17
N ALA A 142 11.55 -22.93 -23.46
CA ALA A 142 10.70 -22.26 -22.51
C ALA A 142 10.96 -20.74 -22.48
N PRO A 143 9.92 -19.92 -22.17
CA PRO A 143 10.11 -18.48 -21.95
C PRO A 143 10.86 -18.23 -20.63
N PRO A 144 11.53 -17.06 -20.50
CA PRO A 144 12.14 -16.65 -19.24
C PRO A 144 11.09 -16.45 -18.16
N VAL A 145 11.51 -16.56 -16.89
CA VAL A 145 10.68 -16.14 -15.76
C VAL A 145 10.72 -14.62 -15.70
N LEU A 146 9.56 -13.99 -15.89
CA LEU A 146 9.38 -12.53 -15.96
C LEU A 146 8.97 -11.96 -14.60
N ALA A 147 8.04 -12.66 -13.91
CA ALA A 147 7.53 -12.22 -12.61
C ALA A 147 7.15 -13.38 -11.70
N THR A 148 7.18 -13.11 -10.39
CA THR A 148 6.53 -13.92 -9.35
C THR A 148 5.63 -13.01 -8.53
N ILE A 149 4.32 -13.22 -8.62
CA ILE A 149 3.28 -12.42 -7.95
C ILE A 149 3.02 -13.02 -6.57
N HIS A 150 2.88 -12.20 -5.53
CA HIS A 150 2.31 -12.63 -4.27
C HIS A 150 0.83 -12.93 -4.48
N GLY A 151 0.44 -14.17 -4.29
CA GLY A 151 -0.92 -14.66 -4.42
C GLY A 151 -1.52 -15.06 -3.09
N ARG A 152 -2.73 -14.60 -2.81
CA ARG A 152 -3.48 -14.93 -1.61
C ARG A 152 -4.84 -15.53 -1.94
N ALA A 153 -5.26 -16.55 -1.16
CA ALA A 153 -6.61 -17.09 -1.26
C ALA A 153 -7.62 -16.17 -0.57
N VAL A 154 -8.71 -15.83 -1.26
CA VAL A 154 -9.81 -15.03 -0.71
C VAL A 154 -11.15 -15.68 -1.02
N PRO A 155 -12.18 -15.49 -0.16
CA PRO A 155 -13.52 -16.04 -0.40
C PRO A 155 -14.30 -15.28 -1.49
N ASP A 156 -13.93 -14.04 -1.79
CA ASP A 156 -14.51 -13.19 -2.83
C ASP A 156 -13.38 -12.43 -3.54
N ALA A 157 -13.16 -12.74 -4.82
CA ALA A 157 -12.08 -12.15 -5.62
C ALA A 157 -12.52 -10.91 -6.39
N SER A 158 -13.79 -10.47 -6.32
CA SER A 158 -14.36 -9.40 -7.16
C SER A 158 -13.67 -8.03 -7.02
N ALA A 159 -13.03 -7.77 -5.87
CA ALA A 159 -12.31 -6.52 -5.61
C ALA A 159 -10.83 -6.52 -6.06
N TYR A 160 -10.32 -7.66 -6.52
CA TYR A 160 -8.88 -7.88 -6.77
C TYR A 160 -8.62 -8.43 -8.18
N GLY A 161 -7.37 -8.48 -8.58
CA GLY A 161 -6.94 -9.22 -9.76
C GLY A 161 -6.96 -10.73 -9.49
N LEU A 162 -7.82 -11.47 -10.17
CA LEU A 162 -7.93 -12.93 -10.07
C LEU A 162 -6.84 -13.61 -10.88
N LEU A 163 -6.17 -14.59 -10.28
CA LEU A 163 -5.09 -15.37 -10.88
C LEU A 163 -5.56 -16.80 -11.17
N HIS A 164 -5.57 -17.18 -12.45
CA HIS A 164 -5.78 -18.56 -12.86
C HIS A 164 -4.45 -19.29 -12.90
N LEU A 165 -4.35 -20.42 -12.23
CA LEU A 165 -3.09 -21.12 -12.04
C LEU A 165 -3.15 -22.53 -12.64
N ASP A 166 -2.03 -23.00 -13.20
CA ASP A 166 -1.81 -24.42 -13.47
C ASP A 166 -1.29 -25.15 -12.21
N GLU A 167 -1.11 -26.49 -12.34
CA GLU A 167 -0.64 -27.34 -11.25
C GLU A 167 0.79 -26.98 -10.76
N ALA A 168 1.59 -26.32 -11.60
CA ALA A 168 2.93 -25.87 -11.27
C ALA A 168 2.97 -24.48 -10.62
N GLY A 169 1.82 -23.84 -10.39
CA GLY A 169 1.71 -22.49 -9.84
C GLY A 169 2.07 -21.39 -10.85
N ARG A 170 2.06 -21.70 -12.16
CA ARG A 170 2.21 -20.71 -13.22
C ARG A 170 0.87 -20.04 -13.45
N VAL A 171 0.88 -18.71 -13.63
CA VAL A 171 -0.30 -17.94 -14.00
C VAL A 171 -0.62 -18.20 -15.48
N THR A 172 -1.81 -18.74 -15.73
CA THR A 172 -2.33 -19.02 -17.07
C THR A 172 -3.22 -17.89 -17.59
N ALA A 173 -3.86 -17.14 -16.68
CA ALA A 173 -4.61 -15.94 -16.99
C ALA A 173 -4.64 -14.99 -15.78
N PHE A 174 -4.69 -13.69 -16.05
CA PHE A 174 -4.84 -12.62 -15.07
C PHE A 174 -6.06 -11.79 -15.43
N GLU A 175 -7.04 -11.71 -14.53
CA GLU A 175 -8.27 -10.95 -14.72
C GLU A 175 -8.42 -9.86 -13.66
N GLU A 176 -8.32 -8.58 -14.05
CA GLU A 176 -8.39 -7.46 -13.12
C GLU A 176 -9.86 -7.18 -12.74
N LYS A 177 -10.20 -7.43 -11.48
CA LYS A 177 -11.51 -7.15 -10.84
C LYS A 177 -12.71 -7.67 -11.63
N PRO A 178 -12.76 -8.98 -11.91
CA PRO A 178 -13.88 -9.56 -12.64
C PRO A 178 -15.16 -9.49 -11.79
N PRO A 179 -16.26 -8.94 -12.33
CA PRO A 179 -17.50 -8.79 -11.57
C PRO A 179 -18.05 -10.14 -11.11
N GLY A 180 -18.38 -10.26 -9.82
CA GLY A 180 -18.96 -11.49 -9.26
C GLY A 180 -18.02 -12.69 -9.24
N ALA A 181 -16.71 -12.45 -9.23
CA ALA A 181 -15.71 -13.50 -9.15
C ALA A 181 -15.89 -14.34 -7.87
N PRO A 182 -15.82 -15.68 -7.96
CA PRO A 182 -15.91 -16.58 -6.82
C PRO A 182 -14.65 -16.47 -5.93
N ALA A 183 -14.58 -17.34 -4.92
CA ALA A 183 -13.35 -17.58 -4.17
C ALA A 183 -12.22 -17.97 -5.12
N GLY A 184 -11.01 -17.45 -4.87
CA GLY A 184 -9.86 -17.70 -5.72
C GLY A 184 -8.56 -17.15 -5.16
N VAL A 185 -7.48 -17.35 -5.90
CA VAL A 185 -6.18 -16.75 -5.61
C VAL A 185 -6.11 -15.39 -6.29
N VAL A 186 -5.83 -14.35 -5.52
CA VAL A 186 -5.80 -12.98 -6.03
C VAL A 186 -4.39 -12.39 -5.97
N ASN A 187 -4.16 -11.41 -6.81
CA ASN A 187 -2.99 -10.54 -6.75
C ASN A 187 -3.01 -9.71 -5.46
N ALA A 188 -2.04 -9.93 -4.59
CA ALA A 188 -1.89 -9.24 -3.31
C ALA A 188 -0.92 -8.04 -3.39
N GLY A 189 -0.60 -7.55 -4.60
CA GLY A 189 0.07 -6.25 -4.82
C GLY A 189 1.56 -6.20 -4.48
N THR A 190 2.23 -7.35 -4.40
CA THR A 190 3.68 -7.44 -4.27
C THR A 190 4.24 -8.38 -5.33
N TYR A 191 5.31 -7.96 -5.98
CA TYR A 191 5.88 -8.67 -7.12
C TYR A 191 7.40 -8.76 -7.02
N VAL A 192 7.98 -9.87 -7.49
CA VAL A 192 9.39 -9.92 -7.87
C VAL A 192 9.44 -9.99 -9.38
N VAL A 193 10.09 -9.02 -10.01
CA VAL A 193 10.16 -8.94 -11.46
C VAL A 193 11.60 -8.95 -11.95
N SER A 194 11.81 -9.56 -13.11
CA SER A 194 13.09 -9.49 -13.83
C SER A 194 13.17 -8.21 -14.69
N PRO A 195 14.37 -7.73 -15.04
CA PRO A 195 14.52 -6.62 -15.99
C PRO A 195 13.81 -6.88 -17.32
N ALA A 196 13.74 -8.13 -17.76
CA ALA A 196 13.05 -8.51 -19.00
C ALA A 196 11.54 -8.24 -18.96
N LEU A 197 10.89 -8.26 -17.78
CA LEU A 197 9.49 -7.80 -17.67
C LEU A 197 9.41 -6.28 -17.85
N VAL A 198 10.33 -5.55 -17.23
CA VAL A 198 10.39 -4.08 -17.33
C VAL A 198 10.56 -3.65 -18.79
N ASP A 199 11.32 -4.42 -19.59
CA ASP A 199 11.53 -4.16 -21.02
C ASP A 199 10.29 -4.38 -21.90
N LEU A 200 9.26 -5.08 -21.40
CA LEU A 200 7.95 -5.16 -22.08
C LEU A 200 7.19 -3.85 -22.04
N VAL A 201 7.48 -2.99 -21.08
CA VAL A 201 6.80 -1.70 -20.94
C VAL A 201 7.46 -0.66 -21.83
N PRO A 202 6.75 -0.05 -22.81
CA PRO A 202 7.30 1.01 -23.63
C PRO A 202 7.72 2.23 -22.79
N VAL A 203 8.76 2.91 -23.22
CA VAL A 203 9.25 4.13 -22.55
C VAL A 203 8.17 5.24 -22.69
N ASP A 204 7.96 6.00 -21.63
CA ASP A 204 7.03 7.14 -21.56
C ASP A 204 5.57 6.80 -21.94
N ALA A 205 5.18 5.54 -21.79
CA ALA A 205 3.82 5.08 -22.06
C ALA A 205 2.98 4.97 -20.80
N VAL A 206 1.69 5.25 -20.91
CA VAL A 206 0.69 5.00 -19.87
C VAL A 206 0.29 3.54 -19.93
N VAL A 207 0.78 2.72 -19.02
CA VAL A 207 0.61 1.25 -19.03
C VAL A 207 0.28 0.76 -17.63
N SER A 208 -0.68 -0.16 -17.51
CA SER A 208 -0.99 -0.86 -16.25
C SER A 208 -0.29 -2.21 -16.18
N LEU A 209 0.37 -2.50 -15.07
CA LEU A 209 0.91 -3.84 -14.79
C LEU A 209 -0.22 -4.89 -14.82
N GLU A 210 -1.33 -4.60 -14.19
CA GLU A 210 -2.42 -5.53 -13.92
C GLU A 210 -3.29 -5.79 -15.16
N ARG A 211 -3.48 -4.78 -16.00
CA ARG A 211 -4.38 -4.85 -17.16
C ARG A 211 -3.68 -5.18 -18.47
N GLU A 212 -2.39 -4.93 -18.55
CA GLU A 212 -1.64 -5.06 -19.81
C GLU A 212 -0.42 -5.95 -19.66
N VAL A 213 0.51 -5.63 -18.74
CA VAL A 213 1.80 -6.31 -18.66
C VAL A 213 1.69 -7.73 -18.10
N PHE A 214 0.98 -7.92 -16.98
CA PHE A 214 0.83 -9.27 -16.41
C PHE A 214 -0.02 -10.20 -17.27
N PRO A 215 -1.13 -9.78 -17.89
CA PRO A 215 -1.84 -10.60 -18.88
C PRO A 215 -0.90 -11.07 -20.01
N GLU A 216 -0.20 -10.15 -20.67
CA GLU A 216 0.74 -10.48 -21.74
C GLU A 216 1.88 -11.41 -21.27
N ALA A 217 2.49 -11.12 -20.12
CA ALA A 217 3.55 -11.95 -19.54
C ALA A 217 3.05 -13.35 -19.13
N SER A 218 1.78 -13.48 -18.72
CA SER A 218 1.13 -14.76 -18.39
C SER A 218 0.88 -15.60 -19.65
N GLU A 219 0.37 -14.99 -20.71
CA GLU A 219 0.20 -15.65 -22.03
C GLU A 219 1.54 -16.19 -22.55
N ARG A 220 2.63 -15.45 -22.34
CA ARG A 220 4.01 -15.90 -22.66
C ARG A 220 4.51 -17.01 -21.72
N GLY A 221 3.77 -17.34 -20.64
CA GLY A 221 4.13 -18.37 -19.66
C GLY A 221 5.30 -17.99 -18.73
N GLY A 222 5.55 -16.68 -18.57
CA GLY A 222 6.66 -16.13 -17.74
C GLY A 222 6.27 -15.73 -16.32
N VAL A 223 5.02 -15.92 -15.90
CA VAL A 223 4.52 -15.46 -14.61
C VAL A 223 4.19 -16.64 -13.69
N PHE A 224 4.63 -16.55 -12.44
CA PHE A 224 4.42 -17.54 -11.38
C PHE A 224 3.78 -16.89 -10.15
N VAL A 225 3.24 -17.71 -9.25
CA VAL A 225 2.70 -17.25 -7.97
C VAL A 225 3.53 -17.78 -6.81
N HIS A 226 3.87 -16.92 -5.89
CA HIS A 226 4.24 -17.26 -4.52
C HIS A 226 3.00 -17.11 -3.64
N ARG A 227 2.51 -18.23 -3.05
CA ARG A 227 1.32 -18.24 -2.21
C ARG A 227 1.70 -18.04 -0.76
N ASP A 228 1.09 -17.04 -0.16
CA ASP A 228 1.20 -16.75 1.26
C ASP A 228 -0.15 -16.18 1.75
N ASP A 229 -0.67 -16.71 2.85
CA ASP A 229 -1.96 -16.32 3.42
C ASP A 229 -1.83 -15.31 4.57
N ALA A 230 -0.65 -14.69 4.73
CA ALA A 230 -0.41 -13.64 5.71
C ALA A 230 -1.41 -12.47 5.57
N PRO A 231 -1.78 -11.80 6.65
CA PRO A 231 -2.68 -10.65 6.61
C PRO A 231 -2.16 -9.56 5.67
N PHE A 232 -3.08 -8.92 4.96
CA PHE A 232 -2.79 -7.71 4.21
C PHE A 232 -3.95 -6.70 4.31
N HIS A 233 -3.62 -5.42 4.27
CA HIS A 233 -4.58 -4.31 4.31
C HIS A 233 -4.29 -3.37 3.14
N ASP A 234 -5.28 -3.23 2.24
CA ASP A 234 -5.28 -2.18 1.21
C ASP A 234 -5.81 -0.88 1.85
N ILE A 235 -4.93 0.10 2.05
CA ILE A 235 -5.26 1.40 2.66
C ILE A 235 -5.87 2.31 1.58
N GLY A 236 -7.01 1.90 1.07
CA GLY A 236 -7.70 2.59 -0.02
C GLY A 236 -8.92 3.40 0.40
N THR A 237 -9.41 3.27 1.65
CA THR A 237 -10.60 3.97 2.17
C THR A 237 -10.40 4.37 3.62
N PRO A 238 -11.16 5.36 4.16
CA PRO A 238 -11.11 5.70 5.59
C PRO A 238 -11.40 4.51 6.50
N ALA A 239 -12.34 3.65 6.14
CA ALA A 239 -12.64 2.45 6.91
C ALA A 239 -11.46 1.47 6.95
N ALA A 240 -10.77 1.29 5.83
CA ALA A 240 -9.56 0.44 5.76
C ALA A 240 -8.39 1.07 6.55
N LEU A 241 -8.21 2.39 6.48
CA LEU A 241 -7.23 3.11 7.30
C LEU A 241 -7.49 2.92 8.79
N LEU A 242 -8.75 3.08 9.24
CA LEU A 242 -9.14 2.85 10.62
C LEU A 242 -8.91 1.39 11.03
N ALA A 243 -9.34 0.44 10.21
CA ALA A 243 -9.19 -0.99 10.51
C ALA A 243 -7.71 -1.41 10.66
N ALA A 244 -6.82 -0.92 9.79
CA ALA A 244 -5.39 -1.18 9.88
C ALA A 244 -4.78 -0.58 11.16
N ASN A 245 -5.17 0.65 11.51
CA ASN A 245 -4.75 1.30 12.76
C ASN A 245 -5.24 0.53 13.98
N LEU A 246 -6.49 0.07 13.98
CA LEU A 246 -7.03 -0.71 15.11
C LEU A 246 -6.39 -2.11 15.19
N ALA A 247 -6.00 -2.72 14.07
CA ALA A 247 -5.22 -3.96 14.09
C ALA A 247 -3.84 -3.72 14.75
N TRP A 248 -3.14 -2.67 14.32
CA TRP A 248 -1.87 -2.24 14.92
C TRP A 248 -1.98 -1.94 16.43
N ALA A 249 -3.10 -1.30 16.85
CA ALA A 249 -3.38 -0.99 18.26
C ALA A 249 -3.59 -2.25 19.11
N ARG A 250 -4.36 -3.22 18.58
CA ARG A 250 -4.66 -4.48 19.30
C ARG A 250 -3.40 -5.29 19.62
N GLU A 251 -2.42 -5.31 18.73
CA GLU A 251 -1.13 -5.97 18.97
C GLU A 251 -0.34 -5.34 20.14
N ARG A 252 -0.77 -4.14 20.59
CA ARG A 252 -0.14 -3.34 21.66
C ARG A 252 -1.07 -3.11 22.84
N ASP A 253 -2.18 -3.85 22.92
CA ASP A 253 -3.21 -3.73 23.96
C ASP A 253 -3.78 -2.30 24.09
N LEU A 254 -3.99 -1.61 22.94
CA LEU A 254 -4.59 -0.28 22.88
C LEU A 254 -6.01 -0.35 22.30
N ASP A 255 -6.96 0.38 22.87
CA ASP A 255 -8.36 0.46 22.41
C ASP A 255 -8.56 1.49 21.28
N ALA A 256 -7.66 2.46 21.17
CA ALA A 256 -7.68 3.49 20.14
C ALA A 256 -6.26 4.03 19.90
N ILE A 257 -6.06 4.77 18.80
CA ILE A 257 -4.79 5.43 18.50
C ILE A 257 -4.93 6.92 18.64
N ASP A 258 -4.14 7.50 19.54
CA ASP A 258 -4.07 8.94 19.81
C ASP A 258 -2.70 9.50 19.38
N LEU A 259 -2.67 10.20 18.25
CA LEU A 259 -1.49 10.88 17.70
C LEU A 259 -1.53 12.39 17.93
N ARG A 260 -2.45 12.90 18.75
CA ARG A 260 -2.64 14.35 18.96
C ARG A 260 -1.39 15.08 19.44
N ALA A 261 -0.59 14.41 20.24
CA ALA A 261 0.67 14.95 20.76
C ALA A 261 1.92 14.61 19.94
N GLY A 262 1.77 14.02 18.75
CA GLY A 262 2.88 13.64 17.87
C GLY A 262 3.56 12.30 18.26
N ALA A 263 3.08 11.61 19.28
CA ALA A 263 3.48 10.26 19.64
C ALA A 263 2.23 9.46 20.01
N VAL A 264 2.28 8.13 19.84
CA VAL A 264 1.17 7.26 20.25
C VAL A 264 1.05 7.35 21.78
N ALA A 265 -0.07 7.87 22.23
CA ALA A 265 -0.49 7.79 23.63
C ALA A 265 -1.65 6.81 23.73
N GLY A 266 -1.69 6.03 24.80
CA GLY A 266 -2.92 5.33 25.17
C GLY A 266 -4.04 6.33 25.38
N THR A 267 -5.27 5.97 25.03
CA THR A 267 -6.42 6.86 25.25
C THR A 267 -6.52 7.23 26.73
N PRO A 268 -6.70 8.53 27.03
CA PRO A 268 -6.97 8.93 28.41
C PRO A 268 -8.32 8.37 28.87
N ASP A 269 -8.33 7.85 30.07
CA ASP A 269 -9.46 7.32 30.83
C ASP A 269 -10.75 6.94 30.10
N ALA A 270 -10.95 5.67 30.13
CA ALA A 270 -12.14 4.86 29.91
C ALA A 270 -13.45 5.59 29.57
N GLY A 271 -13.96 5.38 28.38
CA GLY A 271 -15.36 5.49 28.04
C GLY A 271 -15.73 6.56 27.03
N ALA A 272 -14.92 7.59 26.84
CA ALA A 272 -15.23 8.68 25.93
C ALA A 272 -14.70 8.46 24.50
N ILE A 273 -13.55 7.79 24.33
CA ILE A 273 -12.93 7.53 23.02
C ILE A 273 -12.62 6.05 22.89
N SER A 274 -13.20 5.39 21.88
CA SER A 274 -12.99 3.97 21.61
C SER A 274 -12.99 3.67 20.13
N GLY A 275 -12.24 2.64 19.71
CA GLY A 275 -12.19 2.19 18.32
C GLY A 275 -11.87 3.29 17.30
N SER A 276 -11.13 4.33 17.69
CA SER A 276 -10.96 5.57 16.93
C SER A 276 -9.50 5.90 16.67
N LEU A 277 -9.27 6.72 15.65
CA LEU A 277 -7.97 7.28 15.28
C LEU A 277 -8.02 8.80 15.42
N LEU A 278 -7.19 9.36 16.30
CA LEU A 278 -7.05 10.80 16.52
C LEU A 278 -5.72 11.27 15.93
N LEU A 279 -5.78 12.14 14.92
CA LEU A 279 -4.60 12.62 14.21
C LEU A 279 -4.05 13.92 14.81
N GLY A 280 -2.79 14.23 14.47
CA GLY A 280 -1.98 15.26 15.08
C GLY A 280 -2.64 16.63 15.19
N GLY A 281 -2.59 17.27 16.37
CA GLY A 281 -3.15 18.59 16.63
C GLY A 281 -4.68 18.65 16.72
N SER A 282 -5.41 17.53 16.53
CA SER A 282 -6.85 17.51 16.78
C SER A 282 -7.16 17.73 18.27
N ARG A 283 -8.34 18.25 18.56
CA ARG A 283 -8.80 18.51 19.94
C ARG A 283 -10.19 17.93 20.13
N VAL A 284 -10.34 17.08 21.13
CA VAL A 284 -11.60 16.50 21.55
C VAL A 284 -11.87 16.95 22.98
N ALA A 285 -13.03 17.53 23.23
CA ALA A 285 -13.42 17.95 24.57
C ALA A 285 -13.57 16.75 25.53
N ASP A 286 -13.26 16.93 26.81
CA ASP A 286 -13.18 15.85 27.81
C ASP A 286 -14.50 15.10 28.02
N ASP A 287 -15.64 15.77 27.77
CA ASP A 287 -17.01 15.23 27.90
C ASP A 287 -17.61 14.78 26.54
N ALA A 288 -16.84 14.82 25.48
CA ALA A 288 -17.24 14.29 24.16
C ALA A 288 -17.09 12.78 24.12
N ILE A 289 -17.98 12.11 23.37
CA ILE A 289 -17.94 10.67 23.10
C ILE A 289 -17.59 10.45 21.64
N VAL A 290 -16.51 9.69 21.37
CA VAL A 290 -16.02 9.43 20.02
C VAL A 290 -15.78 7.92 19.86
N ASN A 291 -16.58 7.26 19.01
CA ASN A 291 -16.51 5.83 18.80
C ASN A 291 -16.46 5.49 17.31
N GLY A 292 -15.50 4.66 16.90
CA GLY A 292 -15.35 4.21 15.52
C GLY A 292 -14.99 5.33 14.53
N CYS A 293 -14.36 6.42 15.00
CA CYS A 293 -14.15 7.63 14.21
C CYS A 293 -12.69 7.82 13.78
N ILE A 294 -12.49 8.59 12.72
CA ILE A 294 -11.20 9.22 12.40
C ILE A 294 -11.37 10.73 12.59
N ILE A 295 -10.54 11.31 13.45
CA ILE A 295 -10.49 12.76 13.69
C ILE A 295 -9.21 13.31 13.04
N GLY A 296 -9.37 14.10 12.00
CA GLY A 296 -8.30 14.65 11.19
C GLY A 296 -7.40 15.65 11.92
N PRO A 297 -6.24 15.96 11.36
CA PRO A 297 -5.32 16.94 11.91
C PRO A 297 -5.99 18.29 12.14
N GLY A 298 -5.75 18.88 13.33
CA GLY A 298 -6.30 20.20 13.66
C GLY A 298 -7.81 20.27 13.88
N ALA A 299 -8.55 19.17 13.69
CA ALA A 299 -10.00 19.16 13.86
C ALA A 299 -10.42 19.39 15.33
N LEU A 300 -11.58 20.00 15.53
CA LEU A 300 -12.12 20.35 16.84
C LEU A 300 -13.44 19.62 17.08
N VAL A 301 -13.53 18.86 18.17
CA VAL A 301 -14.77 18.24 18.65
C VAL A 301 -15.21 18.91 19.94
N GLY A 302 -16.36 19.60 19.91
CA GLY A 302 -16.88 20.41 20.99
C GLY A 302 -17.43 19.59 22.16
N ALA A 303 -17.62 20.28 23.30
CA ALA A 303 -18.11 19.72 24.55
C ALA A 303 -19.45 18.99 24.37
N GLY A 304 -19.61 17.81 24.99
CA GLY A 304 -20.84 17.02 24.93
C GLY A 304 -21.21 16.47 23.57
N ALA A 305 -20.31 16.57 22.56
CA ALA A 305 -20.53 15.96 21.24
C ALA A 305 -20.50 14.43 21.33
N VAL A 306 -21.32 13.76 20.51
CA VAL A 306 -21.36 12.29 20.39
C VAL A 306 -21.21 11.92 18.93
N LEU A 307 -20.09 11.26 18.60
CA LEU A 307 -19.74 10.85 17.26
C LEU A 307 -19.61 9.32 17.17
N GLU A 308 -20.30 8.70 16.20
CA GLU A 308 -20.21 7.28 15.92
C GLU A 308 -19.91 7.05 14.42
N ASP A 309 -18.91 6.24 14.13
CA ASP A 309 -18.54 5.86 12.75
C ASP A 309 -18.30 7.09 11.83
N CYS A 310 -17.78 8.20 12.35
CA CYS A 310 -17.62 9.45 11.62
C CYS A 310 -16.19 9.63 11.09
N VAL A 311 -16.08 10.36 9.98
CA VAL A 311 -14.81 10.81 9.40
C VAL A 311 -14.80 12.34 9.43
N ILE A 312 -13.95 12.90 10.27
CA ILE A 312 -13.84 14.36 10.48
C ILE A 312 -12.53 14.81 9.81
N GLY A 313 -12.64 15.62 8.77
CA GLY A 313 -11.52 16.11 7.98
C GLY A 313 -10.62 17.09 8.73
N ASP A 314 -9.48 17.41 8.11
CA ASP A 314 -8.49 18.33 8.65
C ASP A 314 -9.13 19.71 8.96
N ASP A 315 -8.83 20.29 10.12
CA ASP A 315 -9.34 21.59 10.59
C ASP A 315 -10.87 21.70 10.65
N ALA A 316 -11.60 20.61 10.50
CA ALA A 316 -13.06 20.61 10.61
C ALA A 316 -13.52 20.83 12.06
N VAL A 317 -14.71 21.39 12.22
CA VAL A 317 -15.24 21.76 13.54
C VAL A 317 -16.60 21.09 13.78
N VAL A 318 -16.69 20.30 14.83
CA VAL A 318 -17.95 19.78 15.38
C VAL A 318 -18.36 20.66 16.57
N ALA A 319 -19.53 21.29 16.48
CA ALA A 319 -20.02 22.17 17.53
C ALA A 319 -20.37 21.41 18.84
N PRO A 320 -20.40 22.07 19.98
CA PRO A 320 -20.82 21.46 21.24
C PRO A 320 -22.24 20.83 21.17
N GLY A 321 -22.39 19.66 21.80
CA GLY A 321 -23.67 18.95 21.91
C GLY A 321 -24.17 18.27 20.63
N VAL A 322 -23.41 18.33 19.54
CA VAL A 322 -23.77 17.67 18.28
C VAL A 322 -23.76 16.14 18.46
N ARG A 323 -24.79 15.48 17.90
CA ARG A 323 -24.87 14.03 17.79
C ARG A 323 -24.85 13.63 16.32
N ALA A 324 -23.82 12.89 15.90
CA ALA A 324 -23.66 12.48 14.51
C ALA A 324 -23.23 11.02 14.40
N ARG A 325 -23.73 10.35 13.36
CA ARG A 325 -23.35 8.99 13.03
C ARG A 325 -23.15 8.84 11.52
N ARG A 326 -22.06 8.21 11.12
CA ARG A 326 -21.69 7.95 9.72
C ARG A 326 -21.66 9.22 8.88
N VAL A 327 -21.15 10.30 9.46
CA VAL A 327 -20.98 11.60 8.80
C VAL A 327 -19.52 11.74 8.37
N THR A 328 -19.32 12.26 7.18
CA THR A 328 -18.01 12.70 6.70
C THR A 328 -18.04 14.21 6.57
N LEU A 329 -17.15 14.91 7.29
CA LEU A 329 -16.88 16.33 7.10
C LEU A 329 -15.62 16.50 6.26
N ASP A 330 -15.68 17.43 5.32
CA ASP A 330 -14.51 17.80 4.50
C ASP A 330 -13.59 18.75 5.29
N VAL A 331 -12.43 19.05 4.70
CA VAL A 331 -11.44 19.96 5.28
C VAL A 331 -12.03 21.31 5.61
N GLY A 332 -11.93 21.76 6.87
CA GLY A 332 -12.42 23.03 7.35
C GLY A 332 -13.95 23.16 7.45
N GLU A 333 -14.70 22.11 7.19
CA GLU A 333 -16.16 22.12 7.31
C GLU A 333 -16.63 22.20 8.78
N ARG A 334 -17.90 22.61 8.94
CA ARG A 334 -18.52 22.77 10.25
C ARG A 334 -19.81 21.97 10.35
N LEU A 335 -19.99 21.27 11.47
CA LEU A 335 -21.19 20.54 11.81
C LEU A 335 -21.84 21.14 13.06
N GLY A 336 -23.08 21.64 12.92
CA GLY A 336 -23.87 22.25 13.97
C GLY A 336 -23.78 23.78 14.04
#